data_1cf0fe9ed4134a686bd3cf8c7303ec8a
#
_entry.id   1cf0fe9ed4134a686bd3cf8c7303ec8a
#
_cell.length_a   1.000
_cell.length_b   1.000
_cell.length_c   1.000
_cell.angle_alpha   90.00
_cell.angle_beta   90.00
_cell.angle_gamma   90.00
#
_symmetry.space_group_name_H-M   'P 1'
#
loop_
_entity.id
_entity.type
_entity.pdbx_description
1 polymer ?
#
loop_
_entity_poly.entity_id
_entity_poly.type
_entity_poly.pdbx_seq_one_letter_code
_entity_poly.pdbx_strand_id
1 'polypeptide(L)'
;MASVKEHYDNLLASCYSWMCGGFELKLKKNRAFFQDHSIRPAHSATAVDLGSGSGFQAIPLAEAGFKVTAIDVSRDLLAELNKTAGKLPIRTIQDDLLNFAEHSPAKIEIFTCMGDTLTHLKTPAEVEELIHSVYRALEKEGILILDFRDMMVELTQLDRFIPVRSDSKRIFTCFLEYEKCHVKVHDIFYEKIDDQWKMKKSFFRKLRISSQWAKECLLKAGFKVEKYDIENGMITMIARKR
;
A
#
# COMPACT_ATOMS: atom_id res chain seq x y z
N MET A 1 -22.22 3.18 4.25
CA MET A 1 -20.81 3.61 4.35
C MET A 1 -20.06 2.90 3.24
N ALA A 2 -19.34 3.62 2.38
CA ALA A 2 -18.57 2.94 1.34
C ALA A 2 -17.44 2.12 2.00
N SER A 3 -17.26 0.87 1.58
CA SER A 3 -16.08 0.07 1.91
C SER A 3 -14.85 0.66 1.22
N VAL A 4 -13.65 0.26 1.63
CA VAL A 4 -12.39 0.64 0.93
C VAL A 4 -12.51 0.27 -0.54
N LYS A 5 -12.99 -0.94 -0.86
CA LYS A 5 -13.21 -1.39 -2.23
C LYS A 5 -14.14 -0.46 -3.02
N GLU A 6 -15.32 -0.16 -2.48
CA GLU A 6 -16.28 0.74 -3.14
C GLU A 6 -15.72 2.16 -3.35
N HIS A 7 -14.90 2.65 -2.41
CA HIS A 7 -14.26 3.95 -2.54
C HIS A 7 -13.24 3.95 -3.69
N TYR A 8 -12.41 2.90 -3.81
CA TYR A 8 -11.49 2.75 -4.93
C TYR A 8 -12.23 2.61 -6.25
N ASP A 9 -13.21 1.72 -6.34
CA ASP A 9 -13.96 1.46 -7.57
C ASP A 9 -14.72 2.72 -8.06
N ASN A 10 -15.28 3.53 -7.15
CA ASN A 10 -16.09 4.68 -7.53
C ASN A 10 -15.29 5.97 -7.78
N LEU A 11 -14.07 6.11 -7.22
CA LEU A 11 -13.31 7.36 -7.30
C LEU A 11 -11.82 7.12 -7.54
N LEU A 12 -11.11 6.44 -6.63
CA LEU A 12 -9.65 6.49 -6.62
C LEU A 12 -9.01 5.76 -7.78
N ALA A 13 -9.52 4.59 -8.19
CA ALA A 13 -8.87 3.77 -9.23
C ALA A 13 -8.67 4.57 -10.52
N SER A 14 -9.65 5.41 -10.90
CA SER A 14 -9.59 6.23 -12.13
C SER A 14 -8.51 7.31 -12.13
N CYS A 15 -8.02 7.73 -10.96
CA CYS A 15 -7.03 8.80 -10.83
C CYS A 15 -5.80 8.39 -10.00
N TYR A 16 -5.71 7.14 -9.57
CA TYR A 16 -4.71 6.67 -8.60
C TYR A 16 -3.27 6.91 -9.05
N SER A 17 -2.93 6.47 -10.25
CA SER A 17 -1.58 6.65 -10.79
C SER A 17 -1.23 8.14 -10.96
N TRP A 18 -2.19 8.97 -11.38
CA TRP A 18 -2.00 10.41 -11.44
C TRP A 18 -1.82 11.01 -10.03
N MET A 19 -2.69 10.66 -9.08
CA MET A 19 -2.62 11.12 -7.69
C MET A 19 -1.26 10.82 -7.06
N CYS A 20 -0.68 9.66 -7.33
CA CYS A 20 0.63 9.22 -6.82
C CYS A 20 1.84 9.91 -7.48
N GLY A 21 1.62 10.90 -8.35
CA GLY A 21 2.71 11.64 -8.99
C GLY A 21 3.01 11.21 -10.42
N GLY A 22 2.30 10.20 -10.93
CA GLY A 22 2.51 9.57 -12.23
C GLY A 22 3.12 8.18 -12.09
N PHE A 23 2.66 7.28 -12.94
CA PHE A 23 2.99 5.86 -12.89
C PHE A 23 4.50 5.62 -12.97
N GLU A 24 5.16 6.14 -14.01
CA GLU A 24 6.59 5.94 -14.23
C GLU A 24 7.47 6.53 -13.12
N LEU A 25 7.10 7.70 -12.59
CA LEU A 25 7.84 8.31 -11.49
C LEU A 25 7.79 7.44 -10.23
N LYS A 26 6.60 6.87 -9.93
CA LYS A 26 6.43 5.99 -8.77
C LYS A 26 7.20 4.67 -8.95
N LEU A 27 7.18 4.07 -10.14
CA LEU A 27 8.00 2.90 -10.45
C LEU A 27 9.50 3.19 -10.29
N LYS A 28 9.97 4.33 -10.83
CA LYS A 28 11.38 4.73 -10.71
C LYS A 28 11.82 4.85 -9.24
N LYS A 29 10.96 5.46 -8.38
CA LYS A 29 11.24 5.57 -6.95
C LYS A 29 11.31 4.20 -6.27
N ASN A 30 10.40 3.30 -6.58
CA ASN A 30 10.39 1.97 -5.96
C ASN A 30 11.52 1.07 -6.49
N ARG A 31 11.91 1.19 -7.76
CA ARG A 31 13.14 0.53 -8.30
C ARG A 31 14.38 0.99 -7.52
N ALA A 32 14.54 2.30 -7.35
CA ALA A 32 15.66 2.85 -6.56
C ALA A 32 15.61 2.35 -5.12
N PHE A 33 14.44 2.39 -4.46
CA PHE A 33 14.27 1.89 -3.11
C PHE A 33 14.72 0.42 -2.97
N PHE A 34 14.29 -0.47 -3.87
CA PHE A 34 14.69 -1.88 -3.80
C PHE A 34 16.18 -2.08 -4.10
N GLN A 35 16.77 -1.30 -5.01
CA GLN A 35 18.21 -1.33 -5.28
C GLN A 35 19.02 -0.86 -4.08
N ASP A 36 18.65 0.28 -3.47
CA ASP A 36 19.36 0.87 -2.32
C ASP A 36 19.33 -0.06 -1.10
N HIS A 37 18.29 -0.89 -0.98
CA HIS A 37 18.15 -1.87 0.10
C HIS A 37 18.59 -3.28 -0.31
N SER A 38 19.21 -3.45 -1.48
CA SER A 38 19.68 -4.74 -1.99
C SER A 38 18.60 -5.82 -2.03
N ILE A 39 17.33 -5.41 -2.30
CA ILE A 39 16.19 -6.33 -2.44
C ILE A 39 16.31 -7.05 -3.79
N ARG A 40 16.73 -8.29 -3.72
CA ARG A 40 16.91 -9.20 -4.87
C ARG A 40 16.73 -10.64 -4.40
N PRO A 41 16.36 -11.56 -5.30
CA PRO A 41 16.24 -12.99 -4.94
C PRO A 41 17.55 -13.55 -4.40
N ALA A 42 17.45 -14.28 -3.29
CA ALA A 42 18.56 -15.01 -2.67
C ALA A 42 18.22 -16.48 -2.42
N HIS A 43 16.92 -16.83 -2.42
CA HIS A 43 16.43 -18.16 -2.07
C HIS A 43 15.33 -18.63 -3.04
N SER A 44 14.05 -18.61 -2.61
CA SER A 44 12.92 -19.09 -3.42
C SER A 44 12.57 -18.18 -4.60
N ALA A 45 13.05 -16.96 -4.61
CA ALA A 45 12.70 -15.93 -5.58
C ALA A 45 11.19 -15.67 -5.67
N THR A 46 10.44 -15.83 -4.58
CA THR A 46 9.00 -15.62 -4.53
C THR A 46 8.64 -14.40 -3.68
N ALA A 47 7.76 -13.59 -4.21
CA ALA A 47 7.28 -12.37 -3.56
C ALA A 47 5.75 -12.36 -3.47
N VAL A 48 5.22 -11.75 -2.41
CA VAL A 48 3.79 -11.43 -2.29
C VAL A 48 3.65 -9.93 -2.03
N ASP A 49 2.87 -9.25 -2.87
CA ASP A 49 2.58 -7.82 -2.73
C ASP A 49 1.12 -7.65 -2.25
N LEU A 50 0.98 -7.25 -1.00
CA LEU A 50 -0.29 -7.10 -0.29
C LEU A 50 -0.83 -5.68 -0.48
N GLY A 51 -2.01 -5.56 -1.13
CA GLY A 51 -2.56 -4.29 -1.56
C GLY A 51 -1.75 -3.71 -2.72
N SER A 52 -1.52 -4.54 -3.74
CA SER A 52 -0.60 -4.25 -4.85
C SER A 52 -1.03 -3.07 -5.73
N GLY A 53 -2.31 -2.71 -5.69
CA GLY A 53 -2.85 -1.63 -6.52
C GLY A 53 -2.48 -1.77 -7.99
N SER A 54 -1.99 -0.69 -8.59
CA SER A 54 -1.51 -0.66 -9.99
C SER A 54 -0.12 -1.29 -10.19
N GLY A 55 0.46 -1.92 -9.15
CA GLY A 55 1.72 -2.67 -9.25
C GLY A 55 2.99 -1.87 -9.03
N PHE A 56 2.90 -0.79 -8.28
CA PHE A 56 4.06 0.06 -7.99
C PHE A 56 5.21 -0.67 -7.28
N GLN A 57 4.92 -1.73 -6.53
CA GLN A 57 5.89 -2.63 -5.90
C GLN A 57 6.05 -3.92 -6.69
N ALA A 58 4.94 -4.52 -7.14
CA ALA A 58 4.94 -5.78 -7.86
C ALA A 58 5.81 -5.76 -9.13
N ILE A 59 5.73 -4.69 -9.94
CA ILE A 59 6.52 -4.56 -11.16
C ILE A 59 8.03 -4.48 -10.85
N PRO A 60 8.52 -3.56 -9.99
CA PRO A 60 9.94 -3.52 -9.63
C PRO A 60 10.45 -4.81 -8.98
N LEU A 61 9.65 -5.52 -8.19
CA LEU A 61 10.03 -6.82 -7.64
C LEU A 61 10.21 -7.87 -8.74
N ALA A 62 9.28 -7.91 -9.70
CA ALA A 62 9.39 -8.84 -10.83
C ALA A 62 10.59 -8.52 -11.74
N GLU A 63 10.88 -7.24 -11.98
CA GLU A 63 12.07 -6.77 -12.68
C GLU A 63 13.37 -7.14 -11.95
N ALA A 64 13.34 -7.16 -10.61
CA ALA A 64 14.45 -7.61 -9.78
C ALA A 64 14.65 -9.14 -9.80
N GLY A 65 13.73 -9.89 -10.43
CA GLY A 65 13.83 -11.34 -10.61
C GLY A 65 12.91 -12.19 -9.74
N PHE A 66 12.01 -11.59 -8.98
CA PHE A 66 11.01 -12.33 -8.20
C PHE A 66 9.83 -12.81 -9.07
N LYS A 67 9.25 -13.96 -8.70
CA LYS A 67 7.90 -14.36 -9.11
C LYS A 67 6.91 -13.78 -8.13
N VAL A 68 6.06 -12.85 -8.59
CA VAL A 68 5.22 -12.05 -7.70
C VAL A 68 3.77 -12.55 -7.73
N THR A 69 3.17 -12.73 -6.55
CA THR A 69 1.73 -12.81 -6.36
C THR A 69 1.25 -11.44 -5.85
N ALA A 70 0.49 -10.73 -6.68
CA ALA A 70 -0.02 -9.40 -6.40
C ALA A 70 -1.50 -9.49 -6.00
N ILE A 71 -1.84 -9.10 -4.77
CA ILE A 71 -3.19 -9.22 -4.20
C ILE A 71 -3.76 -7.83 -3.97
N ASP A 72 -4.95 -7.56 -4.48
CA ASP A 72 -5.69 -6.32 -4.25
C ASP A 72 -7.20 -6.53 -4.37
N VAL A 73 -7.99 -5.73 -3.66
CA VAL A 73 -9.46 -5.78 -3.75
C VAL A 73 -10.01 -5.06 -4.97
N SER A 74 -9.26 -4.13 -5.56
CA SER A 74 -9.68 -3.32 -6.71
C SER A 74 -9.37 -4.02 -8.03
N ARG A 75 -10.42 -4.41 -8.73
CA ARG A 75 -10.31 -5.00 -10.06
C ARG A 75 -9.65 -4.05 -11.08
N ASP A 76 -9.96 -2.77 -11.00
CA ASP A 76 -9.50 -1.79 -11.97
C ASP A 76 -8.00 -1.50 -11.83
N LEU A 77 -7.50 -1.44 -10.58
CA LEU A 77 -6.07 -1.31 -10.32
C LEU A 77 -5.30 -2.55 -10.78
N LEU A 78 -5.83 -3.76 -10.52
CA LEU A 78 -5.24 -4.99 -11.02
C LEU A 78 -5.26 -5.07 -12.56
N ALA A 79 -6.28 -4.52 -13.21
CA ALA A 79 -6.32 -4.42 -14.67
C ALA A 79 -5.24 -3.48 -15.22
N GLU A 80 -4.98 -2.34 -14.54
CA GLU A 80 -3.86 -1.44 -14.86
C GLU A 80 -2.52 -2.16 -14.68
N LEU A 81 -2.33 -2.88 -13.57
CA LEU A 81 -1.15 -3.70 -13.31
C LEU A 81 -0.93 -4.72 -14.44
N ASN A 82 -1.94 -5.53 -14.78
CA ASN A 82 -1.82 -6.55 -15.83
C ASN A 82 -1.46 -5.96 -17.18
N LYS A 83 -2.04 -4.81 -17.53
CA LYS A 83 -1.73 -4.10 -18.78
C LYS A 83 -0.27 -3.64 -18.83
N THR A 84 0.25 -3.15 -17.70
CA THR A 84 1.59 -2.55 -17.63
C THR A 84 2.69 -3.60 -17.42
N ALA A 85 2.39 -4.66 -16.66
CA ALA A 85 3.35 -5.73 -16.35
C ALA A 85 3.79 -6.52 -17.61
N GLY A 86 2.96 -6.58 -18.63
CA GLY A 86 3.31 -7.27 -19.88
C GLY A 86 3.64 -8.76 -19.64
N LYS A 87 4.91 -9.13 -19.87
CA LYS A 87 5.40 -10.52 -19.71
C LYS A 87 6.12 -10.78 -18.39
N LEU A 88 6.13 -9.83 -17.48
CA LEU A 88 6.74 -10.03 -16.15
C LEU A 88 6.04 -11.17 -15.40
N PRO A 89 6.76 -11.93 -14.57
CA PRO A 89 6.21 -13.05 -13.82
C PRO A 89 5.37 -12.60 -12.63
N ILE A 90 4.26 -11.94 -12.92
CA ILE A 90 3.29 -11.41 -11.94
C ILE A 90 1.96 -12.13 -12.12
N ARG A 91 1.47 -12.74 -11.03
CA ARG A 91 0.12 -13.30 -10.93
C ARG A 91 -0.73 -12.36 -10.10
N THR A 92 -1.80 -11.82 -10.66
CA THR A 92 -2.75 -10.95 -9.97
C THR A 92 -3.91 -11.74 -9.37
N ILE A 93 -4.31 -11.39 -8.15
CA ILE A 93 -5.41 -12.00 -7.41
C ILE A 93 -6.32 -10.89 -6.89
N GLN A 94 -7.60 -10.94 -7.23
CA GLN A 94 -8.60 -10.03 -6.67
C GLN A 94 -9.16 -10.64 -5.39
N ASP A 95 -8.61 -10.28 -4.23
CA ASP A 95 -9.08 -10.75 -2.93
C ASP A 95 -8.66 -9.77 -1.81
N ASP A 96 -9.18 -9.99 -0.61
CA ASP A 96 -8.69 -9.34 0.60
C ASP A 96 -7.27 -9.83 0.92
N LEU A 97 -6.39 -8.90 1.26
CA LEU A 97 -5.01 -9.22 1.59
C LEU A 97 -4.87 -10.17 2.79
N LEU A 98 -5.88 -10.24 3.67
CA LEU A 98 -5.90 -11.19 4.79
C LEU A 98 -6.03 -12.65 4.33
N ASN A 99 -6.52 -12.90 3.11
CA ASN A 99 -6.65 -14.23 2.53
C ASN A 99 -5.39 -14.66 1.75
N PHE A 100 -4.29 -13.93 1.86
CA PHE A 100 -3.09 -14.20 1.06
C PHE A 100 -2.60 -15.65 1.14
N ALA A 101 -2.80 -16.31 2.27
CA ALA A 101 -2.35 -17.69 2.47
C ALA A 101 -3.00 -18.70 1.51
N GLU A 102 -4.22 -18.43 1.05
CA GLU A 102 -4.95 -19.28 0.09
C GLU A 102 -4.37 -19.19 -1.33
N HIS A 103 -3.63 -18.11 -1.60
CA HIS A 103 -3.12 -17.79 -2.93
C HIS A 103 -1.61 -17.87 -3.07
N SER A 104 -0.92 -17.98 -1.94
CA SER A 104 0.54 -17.86 -1.87
C SER A 104 1.24 -19.20 -2.07
N PRO A 105 2.47 -19.22 -2.62
CA PRO A 105 3.29 -20.39 -2.68
C PRO A 105 3.74 -20.84 -1.27
N ALA A 106 4.19 -22.08 -1.15
CA ALA A 106 4.58 -22.67 0.14
C ALA A 106 5.80 -21.99 0.79
N LYS A 107 6.63 -21.32 0.01
CA LYS A 107 7.83 -20.61 0.47
C LYS A 107 7.81 -19.19 -0.11
N ILE A 108 7.93 -18.20 0.74
CA ILE A 108 7.91 -16.81 0.36
C ILE A 108 9.15 -16.13 0.90
N GLU A 109 9.91 -15.49 0.02
CA GLU A 109 11.14 -14.79 0.38
C GLU A 109 10.87 -13.37 0.81
N ILE A 110 9.88 -12.70 0.19
CA ILE A 110 9.56 -11.32 0.51
C ILE A 110 8.05 -11.05 0.47
N PHE A 111 7.59 -10.31 1.46
CA PHE A 111 6.30 -9.62 1.45
C PHE A 111 6.49 -8.11 1.38
N THR A 112 5.66 -7.46 0.59
CA THR A 112 5.47 -6.01 0.62
C THR A 112 4.04 -5.70 1.02
N CYS A 113 3.85 -4.71 1.90
CA CYS A 113 2.57 -4.09 2.24
C CYS A 113 2.83 -2.59 2.33
N MET A 114 2.83 -1.94 1.17
CA MET A 114 3.30 -0.57 0.99
C MET A 114 2.20 0.32 0.40
N GLY A 115 2.44 1.63 0.34
CA GLY A 115 1.46 2.58 -0.17
C GLY A 115 0.33 2.88 0.81
N ASP A 116 0.61 2.79 2.13
CA ASP A 116 -0.36 3.03 3.19
C ASP A 116 -1.46 1.95 3.32
N THR A 117 -1.23 0.79 2.70
CA THR A 117 -2.18 -0.35 2.67
C THR A 117 -2.52 -0.86 4.07
N LEU A 118 -1.54 -0.93 4.98
CA LEU A 118 -1.73 -1.44 6.34
C LEU A 118 -2.85 -0.71 7.10
N THR A 119 -3.00 0.59 6.86
CA THR A 119 -4.02 1.43 7.50
C THR A 119 -5.44 1.17 6.99
N HIS A 120 -5.62 0.42 5.91
CA HIS A 120 -6.93 0.01 5.39
C HIS A 120 -7.54 -1.18 6.15
N LEU A 121 -6.78 -1.87 6.99
CA LEU A 121 -7.31 -2.89 7.89
C LEU A 121 -8.28 -2.25 8.90
N LYS A 122 -9.25 -3.03 9.36
CA LYS A 122 -10.37 -2.50 10.16
C LYS A 122 -10.02 -2.34 11.63
N THR A 123 -9.16 -3.22 12.14
CA THR A 123 -8.85 -3.30 13.57
C THR A 123 -7.36 -3.54 13.82
N PRO A 124 -6.82 -3.16 15.00
CA PRO A 124 -5.47 -3.52 15.39
C PRO A 124 -5.24 -5.03 15.42
N ALA A 125 -6.27 -5.81 15.79
CA ALA A 125 -6.17 -7.27 15.81
C ALA A 125 -5.94 -7.87 14.40
N GLU A 126 -6.56 -7.30 13.36
CA GLU A 126 -6.29 -7.71 11.98
C GLU A 126 -4.84 -7.41 11.56
N VAL A 127 -4.27 -6.29 12.03
CA VAL A 127 -2.85 -5.96 11.78
C VAL A 127 -1.92 -6.95 12.46
N GLU A 128 -2.18 -7.28 13.73
CA GLU A 128 -1.39 -8.26 14.47
C GLU A 128 -1.47 -9.64 13.80
N GLU A 129 -2.66 -10.09 13.41
CA GLU A 129 -2.86 -11.37 12.73
C GLU A 129 -2.17 -11.40 11.37
N LEU A 130 -2.24 -10.33 10.58
CA LEU A 130 -1.53 -10.22 9.31
C LEU A 130 -0.02 -10.37 9.52
N ILE A 131 0.57 -9.64 10.47
CA ILE A 131 2.00 -9.68 10.77
C ILE A 131 2.42 -11.10 11.20
N HIS A 132 1.65 -11.76 12.07
CA HIS A 132 1.92 -13.13 12.49
C HIS A 132 1.80 -14.14 11.34
N SER A 133 0.78 -13.99 10.50
CA SER A 133 0.56 -14.87 9.34
C SER A 133 1.66 -14.71 8.31
N VAL A 134 2.10 -13.47 8.03
CA VAL A 134 3.26 -13.19 7.18
C VAL A 134 4.54 -13.80 7.76
N TYR A 135 4.76 -13.65 9.08
CA TYR A 135 5.93 -14.28 9.73
C TYR A 135 5.94 -15.81 9.56
N ARG A 136 4.79 -16.47 9.72
CA ARG A 136 4.69 -17.94 9.51
C ARG A 136 4.99 -18.33 8.06
N ALA A 137 4.47 -17.58 7.10
CA ALA A 137 4.58 -17.87 5.67
C ALA A 137 5.98 -17.57 5.07
N LEU A 138 6.70 -16.61 5.64
CA LEU A 138 8.06 -16.29 5.20
C LEU A 138 9.01 -17.48 5.45
N GLU A 139 9.89 -17.72 4.51
CA GLU A 139 11.05 -18.61 4.74
C GLU A 139 12.06 -17.96 5.70
N LYS A 140 13.03 -18.76 6.17
CA LYS A 140 14.10 -18.24 7.02
C LYS A 140 14.86 -17.14 6.28
N GLU A 141 15.23 -16.05 6.99
CA GLU A 141 15.84 -14.83 6.44
C GLU A 141 14.93 -14.05 5.48
N GLY A 142 13.67 -14.46 5.32
CA GLY A 142 12.69 -13.74 4.51
C GLY A 142 12.36 -12.36 5.07
N ILE A 143 11.88 -11.47 4.20
CA ILE A 143 11.73 -10.04 4.49
C ILE A 143 10.26 -9.62 4.42
N LEU A 144 9.84 -8.79 5.36
CA LEU A 144 8.60 -8.00 5.28
C LEU A 144 8.96 -6.52 5.16
N ILE A 145 8.40 -5.84 4.15
CA ILE A 145 8.49 -4.39 3.99
C ILE A 145 7.11 -3.78 4.20
N LEU A 146 7.02 -2.88 5.17
CA LEU A 146 5.83 -2.07 5.45
C LEU A 146 6.10 -0.61 5.15
N ASP A 147 5.12 0.07 4.56
CA ASP A 147 5.13 1.53 4.52
C ASP A 147 3.70 2.06 4.77
N PHE A 148 3.55 2.98 5.72
CA PHE A 148 2.27 3.54 6.14
C PHE A 148 2.43 4.90 6.82
N ARG A 149 1.32 5.64 6.98
CA ARG A 149 1.30 6.92 7.69
C ARG A 149 0.92 6.73 9.15
N ASP A 150 1.71 7.34 10.05
CA ASP A 150 1.31 7.49 11.45
C ASP A 150 0.29 8.63 11.57
N MET A 151 -0.96 8.25 11.82
CA MET A 151 -2.07 9.22 11.98
C MET A 151 -2.47 9.44 13.44
N MET A 152 -1.56 9.17 14.39
CA MET A 152 -1.83 9.37 15.82
C MET A 152 -1.84 10.85 16.20
N VAL A 153 -1.04 11.67 15.53
CA VAL A 153 -1.06 13.13 15.70
C VAL A 153 -2.17 13.72 14.84
N GLU A 154 -3.13 14.37 15.48
CA GLU A 154 -4.27 14.98 14.79
C GLU A 154 -3.91 16.36 14.26
N LEU A 155 -4.17 16.56 12.97
CA LEU A 155 -4.16 17.89 12.40
C LEU A 155 -5.40 18.66 12.86
N THR A 156 -5.27 19.97 13.02
CA THR A 156 -6.33 20.82 13.53
C THR A 156 -6.78 21.88 12.53
N GLN A 157 -8.02 22.32 12.66
CA GLN A 157 -8.59 23.40 11.85
C GLN A 157 -8.34 23.20 10.33
N LEU A 158 -7.72 24.17 9.67
CA LEU A 158 -7.49 24.18 8.22
C LEU A 158 -6.40 23.20 7.78
N ASP A 159 -5.50 22.79 8.67
CA ASP A 159 -4.45 21.82 8.35
C ASP A 159 -5.02 20.42 8.02
N ARG A 160 -6.29 20.18 8.36
CA ARG A 160 -7.02 18.96 7.98
C ARG A 160 -7.37 18.89 6.49
N PHE A 161 -7.30 20.03 5.77
CA PHE A 161 -7.47 20.08 4.31
C PHE A 161 -6.11 19.91 3.65
N ILE A 162 -5.88 18.77 3.03
CA ILE A 162 -4.59 18.42 2.44
C ILE A 162 -4.69 18.52 0.93
N PRO A 163 -3.99 19.48 0.28
CA PRO A 163 -3.87 19.50 -1.16
C PRO A 163 -2.97 18.33 -1.60
N VAL A 164 -3.57 17.34 -2.28
CA VAL A 164 -2.85 16.14 -2.71
C VAL A 164 -2.14 16.38 -4.03
N ARG A 165 -2.87 16.84 -5.04
CA ARG A 165 -2.35 17.13 -6.37
C ARG A 165 -3.28 17.99 -7.17
N SER A 166 -2.71 18.82 -8.07
CA SER A 166 -3.46 19.56 -9.06
C SER A 166 -2.70 19.69 -10.39
N ASP A 167 -3.45 19.80 -11.46
CA ASP A 167 -3.00 20.22 -12.79
C ASP A 167 -4.06 21.12 -13.45
N SER A 168 -3.90 21.46 -14.73
CA SER A 168 -4.86 22.32 -15.44
C SER A 168 -6.26 21.72 -15.62
N LYS A 169 -6.42 20.41 -15.38
CA LYS A 169 -7.68 19.67 -15.60
C LYS A 169 -8.19 18.95 -14.35
N ARG A 170 -7.38 18.80 -13.31
CA ARG A 170 -7.73 18.00 -12.13
C ARG A 170 -7.22 18.66 -10.86
N ILE A 171 -8.03 18.60 -9.81
CA ILE A 171 -7.67 19.02 -8.45
C ILE A 171 -8.12 17.91 -7.51
N PHE A 172 -7.20 17.44 -6.67
CA PHE A 172 -7.47 16.44 -5.66
C PHE A 172 -7.08 16.97 -4.29
N THR A 173 -8.03 16.97 -3.37
CA THR A 173 -7.86 17.42 -1.98
C THR A 173 -8.45 16.37 -1.04
N CYS A 174 -7.79 16.09 0.06
CA CYS A 174 -8.35 15.30 1.15
C CYS A 174 -8.75 16.19 2.32
N PHE A 175 -9.82 15.80 3.02
CA PHE A 175 -10.16 16.35 4.33
C PHE A 175 -10.15 15.23 5.36
N LEU A 176 -9.50 15.46 6.52
CA LEU A 176 -9.35 14.48 7.58
C LEU A 176 -10.33 14.74 8.73
N GLU A 177 -11.15 13.75 9.05
CA GLU A 177 -12.04 13.76 10.21
C GLU A 177 -11.59 12.65 11.19
N TYR A 178 -11.05 13.04 12.33
CA TYR A 178 -10.48 12.11 13.30
C TYR A 178 -11.55 11.49 14.18
N GLU A 179 -11.52 10.16 14.30
CA GLU A 179 -12.27 9.33 15.22
C GLU A 179 -11.29 8.71 16.25
N LYS A 180 -11.79 8.08 17.27
CA LYS A 180 -10.97 7.48 18.35
C LYS A 180 -9.91 6.51 17.81
N CYS A 181 -10.31 5.59 16.93
CA CYS A 181 -9.43 4.54 16.37
C CYS A 181 -9.20 4.68 14.87
N HIS A 182 -9.86 5.60 14.19
CA HIS A 182 -9.80 5.76 12.75
C HIS A 182 -9.68 7.23 12.36
N VAL A 183 -9.29 7.44 11.12
CA VAL A 183 -9.43 8.73 10.44
C VAL A 183 -10.32 8.50 9.22
N LYS A 184 -11.41 9.26 9.10
CA LYS A 184 -12.14 9.35 7.84
C LYS A 184 -11.36 10.25 6.91
N VAL A 185 -10.95 9.71 5.80
CA VAL A 185 -10.31 10.46 4.72
C VAL A 185 -11.38 10.76 3.70
N HIS A 186 -11.79 12.02 3.62
CA HIS A 186 -12.76 12.49 2.65
C HIS A 186 -11.98 12.96 1.42
N ASP A 187 -12.13 12.25 0.32
CA ASP A 187 -11.52 12.59 -0.96
C ASP A 187 -12.46 13.46 -1.79
N ILE A 188 -11.96 14.59 -2.21
CA ILE A 188 -12.66 15.57 -3.03
C ILE A 188 -11.87 15.75 -4.33
N PHE A 189 -12.43 15.27 -5.41
CA PHE A 189 -11.82 15.29 -6.73
C PHE A 189 -12.60 16.16 -7.70
N TYR A 190 -11.96 17.14 -8.27
CA TYR A 190 -12.49 17.96 -9.36
C TYR A 190 -11.80 17.58 -10.66
N GLU A 191 -12.59 17.39 -11.70
CA GLU A 191 -12.13 17.13 -13.05
C GLU A 191 -12.81 18.06 -14.03
N LYS A 192 -12.05 18.65 -14.94
CA LYS A 192 -12.55 19.55 -15.98
C LYS A 192 -12.96 18.72 -17.20
N ILE A 193 -14.26 18.65 -17.46
CA ILE A 193 -14.87 17.96 -18.61
C ILE A 193 -15.66 19.00 -19.40
N ASP A 194 -15.38 19.14 -20.70
CA ASP A 194 -16.02 20.11 -21.59
C ASP A 194 -15.99 21.55 -21.00
N ASP A 195 -14.81 21.96 -20.54
CA ASP A 195 -14.54 23.25 -19.87
C ASP A 195 -15.32 23.50 -18.56
N GLN A 196 -16.07 22.53 -18.08
CA GLN A 196 -16.81 22.63 -16.82
C GLN A 196 -16.15 21.75 -15.73
N TRP A 197 -16.03 22.30 -14.52
CA TRP A 197 -15.56 21.55 -13.37
C TRP A 197 -16.66 20.64 -12.82
N LYS A 198 -16.39 19.34 -12.78
CA LYS A 198 -17.26 18.33 -12.15
C LYS A 198 -16.59 17.82 -10.87
N MET A 199 -17.35 17.83 -9.78
CA MET A 199 -16.88 17.34 -8.48
C MET A 199 -17.35 15.89 -8.24
N LYS A 200 -16.41 15.06 -7.85
CA LYS A 200 -16.67 13.72 -7.26
C LYS A 200 -16.16 13.73 -5.83
N LYS A 201 -16.85 13.06 -4.93
CA LYS A 201 -16.43 12.93 -3.53
C LYS A 201 -16.79 11.57 -2.98
N SER A 202 -15.95 11.06 -2.13
CA SER A 202 -16.17 9.82 -1.37
C SER A 202 -15.35 9.87 -0.10
N PHE A 203 -15.55 8.93 0.82
CA PHE A 203 -14.69 8.80 1.98
C PHE A 203 -14.51 7.33 2.34
N PHE A 204 -13.41 7.05 3.02
CA PHE A 204 -13.10 5.76 3.62
C PHE A 204 -12.43 5.97 4.98
N ARG A 205 -12.33 4.91 5.77
CA ARG A 205 -11.64 4.95 7.05
C ARG A 205 -10.26 4.35 6.94
N LYS A 206 -9.31 4.99 7.60
CA LYS A 206 -7.98 4.46 7.86
C LYS A 206 -7.83 4.21 9.36
N LEU A 207 -7.30 3.05 9.70
CA LEU A 207 -6.95 2.71 11.07
C LEU A 207 -5.82 3.61 11.56
N ARG A 208 -5.94 4.15 12.76
CA ARG A 208 -4.89 4.93 13.41
C ARG A 208 -3.90 3.96 14.04
N ILE A 209 -2.72 3.89 13.47
CA ILE A 209 -1.63 3.00 13.89
C ILE A 209 -0.41 3.87 14.19
N SER A 210 0.14 3.76 15.42
CA SER A 210 1.42 4.40 15.70
C SER A 210 2.57 3.54 15.16
N SER A 211 3.61 4.22 14.72
CA SER A 211 4.85 3.58 14.28
C SER A 211 5.49 2.72 15.37
N GLN A 212 5.45 3.19 16.62
CA GLN A 212 5.98 2.44 17.75
C GLN A 212 5.20 1.14 17.99
N TRP A 213 3.86 1.19 17.97
CA TRP A 213 3.02 0.00 18.13
C TRP A 213 3.24 -1.02 16.99
N ALA A 214 3.31 -0.56 15.73
CA ALA A 214 3.58 -1.44 14.60
C ALA A 214 4.95 -2.13 14.73
N LYS A 215 5.98 -1.40 15.18
CA LYS A 215 7.29 -1.98 15.48
C LYS A 215 7.23 -3.04 16.58
N GLU A 216 6.45 -2.79 17.65
CA GLU A 216 6.26 -3.76 18.72
C GLU A 216 5.56 -5.03 18.24
N CYS A 217 4.56 -4.91 17.35
CA CYS A 217 3.91 -6.06 16.72
C CYS A 217 4.89 -6.90 15.91
N LEU A 218 5.78 -6.27 15.12
CA LEU A 218 6.84 -6.98 14.39
C LEU A 218 7.78 -7.73 15.33
N LEU A 219 8.23 -7.07 16.40
CA LEU A 219 9.13 -7.70 17.38
C LEU A 219 8.47 -8.87 18.12
N LYS A 220 7.19 -8.72 18.52
CA LYS A 220 6.39 -9.77 19.17
C LYS A 220 6.19 -10.98 18.25
N ALA A 221 6.02 -10.76 16.95
CA ALA A 221 5.92 -11.85 15.97
C ALA A 221 7.23 -12.59 15.72
N GLY A 222 8.38 -12.03 16.17
CA GLY A 222 9.70 -12.65 16.03
C GLY A 222 10.60 -12.01 14.97
N PHE A 223 10.14 -10.95 14.32
CA PHE A 223 10.97 -10.23 13.34
C PHE A 223 12.12 -9.46 14.02
N LYS A 224 13.22 -9.33 13.27
CA LYS A 224 14.24 -8.31 13.52
C LYS A 224 13.94 -7.12 12.62
N VAL A 225 13.64 -5.96 13.19
CA VAL A 225 13.50 -4.70 12.43
C VAL A 225 14.90 -4.21 12.08
N GLU A 226 15.25 -4.24 10.79
CA GLU A 226 16.58 -3.85 10.28
C GLU A 226 16.62 -2.39 9.87
N LYS A 227 15.48 -1.86 9.41
CA LYS A 227 15.35 -0.46 9.03
C LYS A 227 14.05 0.11 9.60
N TYR A 228 14.14 1.37 10.01
CA TYR A 228 13.02 2.21 10.41
C TYR A 228 13.33 3.63 9.97
N ASP A 229 12.56 4.14 9.02
CA ASP A 229 12.70 5.48 8.48
C ASP A 229 11.37 6.22 8.47
N ILE A 230 11.45 7.54 8.53
CA ILE A 230 10.30 8.44 8.36
C ILE A 230 10.66 9.47 7.30
N GLU A 231 9.96 9.45 6.19
CA GLU A 231 10.12 10.43 5.13
C GLU A 231 8.77 11.04 4.76
N ASN A 232 8.62 12.37 4.86
CA ASN A 232 7.39 13.09 4.53
C ASN A 232 6.13 12.51 5.21
N GLY A 233 6.27 12.08 6.48
CA GLY A 233 5.19 11.46 7.27
C GLY A 233 4.86 10.01 6.87
N MET A 234 5.57 9.43 5.93
CA MET A 234 5.51 8.02 5.60
C MET A 234 6.58 7.26 6.40
N ILE A 235 6.16 6.23 7.09
CA ILE A 235 7.03 5.36 7.88
C ILE A 235 7.34 4.14 7.03
N THR A 236 8.62 3.82 6.89
CA THR A 236 9.07 2.61 6.22
C THR A 236 9.79 1.69 7.22
N MET A 237 9.36 0.44 7.27
CA MET A 237 10.01 -0.59 8.07
C MET A 237 10.42 -1.77 7.20
N ILE A 238 11.68 -2.22 7.34
CA ILE A 238 12.16 -3.48 6.78
C ILE A 238 12.42 -4.42 7.93
N ALA A 239 11.72 -5.55 7.94
CA ALA A 239 11.77 -6.53 9.01
C ALA A 239 12.14 -7.91 8.45
N ARG A 240 13.09 -8.59 9.07
CA ARG A 240 13.60 -9.90 8.66
C ARG A 240 13.17 -10.98 9.62
N LYS A 241 12.74 -12.12 9.09
CA LYS A 241 12.53 -13.35 9.85
C LYS A 241 13.88 -13.98 10.20
N ARG A 242 14.09 -14.30 11.48
CA ARG A 242 15.28 -15.02 11.97
C ARG A 242 15.14 -16.53 11.84
#